data_0f0f7c19710fba48671f82469ca990d8
#
_entry.id   0f0f7c19710fba48671f82469ca990d8
#
_cell.length_a   1.000
_cell.length_b   1.000
_cell.length_c   1.000
_cell.angle_alpha   90.00
_cell.angle_beta   90.00
_cell.angle_gamma   90.00
#
_symmetry.space_group_name_H-M   'P 1'
#
loop_
_entity.id
_entity.type
_entity.pdbx_description
1 polymer ?
#
loop_
_entity_poly.entity_id
_entity_poly.type
_entity_poly.pdbx_seq_one_letter_code
_entity_poly.pdbx_strand_id
1 'polypeptide(L)'
;MKQPEVHLYRAADYPRMPWRNGGGTTQEVVCNPGGSAGGFDWRLSIADVAQDGGFSAFTGYQRIITVLEGSGIQLTVDGSRQTPLTPRQAYAFAGEAQVQCRLLDGPIRDFNLIYAPARWHARLQWVAGAGPWTFHSAARDVLVLTAGGALTVRIDGKPQVLPSRYDCLHAESMDCLAEYRLEAEAPLDACVIELLPRSV
;
A
#
# COMPACT_ATOMS: atom_id res chain seq x y z
N MET A 1 -2.72 17.91 -22.89
CA MET A 1 -3.18 17.48 -21.56
C MET A 1 -1.98 17.57 -20.62
N LYS A 2 -2.17 18.06 -19.38
CA LYS A 2 -1.09 18.13 -18.39
C LYS A 2 -0.81 16.71 -17.91
N GLN A 3 0.46 16.25 -18.00
CA GLN A 3 0.81 14.91 -17.55
C GLN A 3 0.87 14.86 -16.03
N PRO A 4 0.65 13.66 -15.42
CA PRO A 4 0.86 13.47 -14.00
C PRO A 4 2.30 13.81 -13.59
N GLU A 5 2.46 14.40 -12.42
CA GLU A 5 3.77 14.51 -11.78
C GLU A 5 4.13 13.14 -11.19
N VAL A 6 5.37 12.68 -11.42
CA VAL A 6 5.77 11.32 -11.05
C VAL A 6 6.92 11.36 -10.07
N HIS A 7 6.74 10.69 -8.94
CA HIS A 7 7.76 10.47 -7.91
C HIS A 7 8.09 8.98 -7.80
N LEU A 8 9.38 8.66 -7.69
CA LEU A 8 9.87 7.30 -7.53
C LEU A 8 10.51 7.13 -6.15
N TYR A 9 9.97 6.22 -5.38
CA TYR A 9 10.46 5.90 -4.03
C TYR A 9 11.18 4.55 -4.08
N ARG A 10 12.42 4.53 -3.59
CA ARG A 10 13.27 3.33 -3.59
C ARG A 10 13.18 2.61 -2.26
N ALA A 11 12.98 1.31 -2.30
CA ALA A 11 12.86 0.49 -1.09
C ALA A 11 14.10 0.59 -0.18
N ALA A 12 15.26 0.82 -0.77
CA ALA A 12 16.51 0.99 -0.03
C ALA A 12 16.55 2.28 0.82
N ASP A 13 15.77 3.30 0.44
CA ASP A 13 15.79 4.63 1.06
C ASP A 13 14.66 4.83 2.08
N TYR A 14 13.78 3.84 2.27
CA TYR A 14 12.65 3.98 3.19
C TYR A 14 13.12 4.17 4.63
N PRO A 15 12.67 5.23 5.33
CA PRO A 15 13.00 5.42 6.73
C PRO A 15 12.42 4.28 7.58
N ARG A 16 13.26 3.72 8.45
CA ARG A 16 12.93 2.59 9.32
C ARG A 16 12.65 3.05 10.73
N MET A 17 11.52 2.66 11.27
CA MET A 17 11.07 3.00 12.61
C MET A 17 10.81 1.72 13.41
N PRO A 18 11.71 1.33 14.34
CA PRO A 18 11.46 0.18 15.20
C PRO A 18 10.28 0.45 16.13
N TRP A 19 9.50 -0.59 16.39
CA TRP A 19 8.36 -0.50 17.31
C TRP A 19 8.84 -0.45 18.76
N ARG A 20 8.15 0.32 19.59
CA ARG A 20 8.50 0.47 21.01
C ARG A 20 8.48 -0.84 21.79
N ASN A 21 7.61 -1.79 21.40
CA ASN A 21 7.47 -3.10 22.02
C ASN A 21 8.48 -4.16 21.49
N GLY A 22 9.36 -3.79 20.55
CA GLY A 22 10.34 -4.69 19.95
C GLY A 22 9.75 -5.75 18.99
N GLY A 23 8.43 -5.76 18.76
CA GLY A 23 7.75 -6.78 17.96
C GLY A 23 7.87 -6.62 16.44
N GLY A 24 8.47 -5.51 15.96
CA GLY A 24 8.60 -5.27 14.54
C GLY A 24 9.24 -3.93 14.20
N THR A 25 9.28 -3.63 12.89
CA THR A 25 9.80 -2.39 12.32
C THR A 25 8.88 -1.93 11.21
N THR A 26 8.57 -0.64 11.14
CA THR A 26 7.84 -0.03 10.03
C THR A 26 8.81 0.74 9.13
N GLN A 27 8.63 0.59 7.83
CA GLN A 27 9.26 1.38 6.77
C GLN A 27 8.17 2.25 6.13
N GLU A 28 8.32 3.57 6.18
CA GLU A 28 7.40 4.47 5.49
C GLU A 28 7.76 4.53 4.00
N VAL A 29 6.84 4.14 3.14
CA VAL A 29 7.01 4.20 1.68
C VAL A 29 6.76 5.62 1.19
N VAL A 30 5.58 6.14 1.51
CA VAL A 30 5.15 7.50 1.17
C VAL A 30 4.03 7.95 2.10
N CYS A 31 4.02 9.21 2.42
CA CYS A 31 3.02 9.85 3.25
C CYS A 31 2.56 11.14 2.58
N ASN A 32 1.25 11.30 2.39
CA ASN A 32 0.66 12.57 1.95
C ASN A 32 0.31 13.38 3.21
N PRO A 33 1.04 14.48 3.49
CA PRO A 33 0.75 15.31 4.65
C PRO A 33 -0.62 15.97 4.49
N GLY A 34 -1.39 15.99 5.56
CA GLY A 34 -2.74 16.58 5.56
C GLY A 34 -3.41 16.45 6.92
N GLY A 35 -4.63 16.98 7.01
CA GLY A 35 -5.37 16.96 8.26
C GLY A 35 -4.92 18.03 9.26
N SER A 36 -5.55 18.02 10.43
CA SER A 36 -5.21 18.95 11.52
C SER A 36 -3.95 18.51 12.27
N ALA A 37 -3.06 19.48 12.54
CA ALA A 37 -1.94 19.37 13.47
C ALA A 37 -1.04 18.12 13.34
N GLY A 38 -0.36 17.97 12.19
CA GLY A 38 0.67 16.92 12.02
C GLY A 38 0.15 15.55 11.63
N GLY A 39 -1.12 15.45 11.22
CA GLY A 39 -1.71 14.24 10.64
C GLY A 39 -1.34 14.07 9.16
N PHE A 40 -1.86 13.02 8.56
CA PHE A 40 -1.73 12.74 7.14
C PHE A 40 -3.11 12.48 6.51
N ASP A 41 -3.21 12.65 5.21
CA ASP A 41 -4.40 12.28 4.46
C ASP A 41 -4.43 10.80 4.15
N TRP A 42 -3.29 10.29 3.69
CA TRP A 42 -3.05 8.87 3.50
C TRP A 42 -1.56 8.56 3.67
N ARG A 43 -1.28 7.33 4.03
CA ARG A 43 0.09 6.83 4.24
C ARG A 43 0.19 5.38 3.79
N LEU A 44 1.27 5.08 3.06
CA LEU A 44 1.66 3.74 2.68
C LEU A 44 2.91 3.34 3.46
N SER A 45 2.90 2.18 4.06
CA SER A 45 4.03 1.63 4.81
C SER A 45 4.15 0.13 4.65
N ILE A 46 5.36 -0.38 4.86
CA ILE A 46 5.68 -1.80 4.94
C ILE A 46 6.18 -2.08 6.36
N ALA A 47 5.75 -3.17 6.97
CA ALA A 47 6.23 -3.56 8.28
C ALA A 47 6.78 -4.99 8.30
N ASP A 48 7.88 -5.17 9.01
CA ASP A 48 8.41 -6.47 9.40
C ASP A 48 7.82 -6.81 10.78
N VAL A 49 7.04 -7.88 10.87
CA VAL A 49 6.35 -8.31 12.09
C VAL A 49 6.91 -9.65 12.54
N ALA A 50 7.58 -9.65 13.68
CA ALA A 50 8.29 -10.82 14.20
C ALA A 50 7.53 -11.56 15.32
N GLN A 51 6.49 -10.96 15.90
CA GLN A 51 5.76 -11.50 17.04
C GLN A 51 4.26 -11.21 16.95
N ASP A 52 3.46 -12.05 17.58
CA ASP A 52 2.05 -11.77 17.81
C ASP A 52 1.87 -10.47 18.60
N GLY A 53 0.80 -9.73 18.33
CA GLY A 53 0.53 -8.49 19.05
C GLY A 53 -0.64 -7.68 18.54
N GLY A 54 -0.95 -6.62 19.26
CA GLY A 54 -1.99 -5.66 18.86
C GLY A 54 -1.47 -4.63 17.86
N PHE A 55 -2.33 -4.16 16.99
CA PHE A 55 -2.05 -3.03 16.12
C PHE A 55 -2.39 -1.70 16.81
N SER A 56 -1.60 -0.66 16.49
CA SER A 56 -1.91 0.70 16.95
C SER A 56 -3.23 1.19 16.37
N ALA A 57 -4.02 1.90 17.18
CA ALA A 57 -5.24 2.54 16.73
C ALA A 57 -4.93 3.83 15.94
N PHE A 58 -5.74 4.10 14.93
CA PHE A 58 -5.74 5.30 14.10
C PHE A 58 -7.17 5.84 13.99
N THR A 59 -7.62 6.55 15.01
CA THR A 59 -8.98 7.08 15.09
C THR A 59 -9.29 8.01 13.92
N GLY A 60 -10.43 7.79 13.24
CA GLY A 60 -10.85 8.56 12.09
C GLY A 60 -10.21 8.13 10.75
N TYR A 61 -9.44 7.05 10.76
CA TYR A 61 -8.85 6.49 9.55
C TYR A 61 -9.45 5.13 9.18
N GLN A 62 -9.31 4.76 7.93
CA GLN A 62 -9.52 3.42 7.42
C GLN A 62 -8.15 2.79 7.13
N ARG A 63 -8.02 1.48 7.37
CA ARG A 63 -6.80 0.72 7.09
C ARG A 63 -7.07 -0.42 6.13
N ILE A 64 -6.11 -0.68 5.25
CA ILE A 64 -6.08 -1.88 4.41
C ILE A 64 -4.72 -2.54 4.63
N ILE A 65 -4.73 -3.79 5.09
CA ILE A 65 -3.52 -4.60 5.30
C ILE A 65 -3.44 -5.71 4.27
N THR A 66 -2.23 -6.05 3.86
CA THR A 66 -1.94 -7.21 3.01
C THR A 66 -0.62 -7.84 3.42
N VAL A 67 -0.57 -9.16 3.57
CA VAL A 67 0.69 -9.87 3.77
C VAL A 67 1.48 -9.89 2.47
N LEU A 68 2.74 -9.47 2.53
CA LEU A 68 3.69 -9.48 1.41
C LEU A 68 4.54 -10.75 1.40
N GLU A 69 5.05 -11.14 2.57
CA GLU A 69 5.95 -12.29 2.75
C GLU A 69 5.58 -13.06 4.04
N GLY A 70 5.93 -14.34 4.06
CA GLY A 70 5.62 -15.25 5.16
C GLY A 70 4.34 -16.05 4.95
N SER A 71 3.96 -16.86 5.91
CA SER A 71 2.83 -17.80 5.79
C SER A 71 1.47 -17.15 5.97
N GLY A 72 1.42 -15.94 6.53
CA GLY A 72 0.16 -15.23 6.76
C GLY A 72 -0.11 -14.90 8.21
N ILE A 73 -1.27 -14.30 8.44
CA ILE A 73 -1.73 -13.84 9.75
C ILE A 73 -3.18 -14.21 10.01
N GLN A 74 -3.50 -14.37 11.29
CA GLN A 74 -4.86 -14.47 11.79
C GLN A 74 -5.20 -13.20 12.56
N LEU A 75 -6.15 -12.42 12.05
CA LEU A 75 -6.64 -11.23 12.75
C LEU A 75 -7.85 -11.57 13.63
N THR A 76 -7.92 -10.92 14.77
CA THR A 76 -9.13 -10.78 15.57
C THR A 76 -9.45 -9.28 15.66
N VAL A 77 -10.60 -8.86 15.14
CA VAL A 77 -11.02 -7.47 15.04
C VAL A 77 -12.27 -7.30 15.89
N ASP A 78 -12.22 -6.41 16.89
CA ASP A 78 -13.29 -6.16 17.86
C ASP A 78 -13.87 -7.47 18.47
N GLY A 79 -12.95 -8.39 18.83
CA GLY A 79 -13.29 -9.71 19.38
C GLY A 79 -13.74 -10.75 18.35
N SER A 80 -13.93 -10.38 17.08
CA SER A 80 -14.34 -11.29 16.01
C SER A 80 -13.13 -11.82 15.25
N ARG A 81 -12.95 -13.15 15.24
CA ARG A 81 -11.88 -13.82 14.49
C ARG A 81 -12.19 -13.77 12.98
N GLN A 82 -11.26 -13.28 12.19
CA GLN A 82 -11.39 -13.18 10.75
C GLN A 82 -10.87 -14.43 10.04
N THR A 83 -11.15 -14.57 8.75
CA THR A 83 -10.48 -15.60 7.92
C THR A 83 -8.97 -15.31 7.90
N PRO A 84 -8.11 -16.36 8.00
CA PRO A 84 -6.67 -16.16 7.86
C PRO A 84 -6.31 -15.44 6.57
N LEU A 85 -5.41 -14.46 6.66
CA LEU A 85 -4.91 -13.70 5.51
C LEU A 85 -3.59 -14.32 5.06
N THR A 86 -3.57 -14.79 3.84
CA THR A 86 -2.35 -15.25 3.15
C THR A 86 -1.81 -14.16 2.23
N PRO A 87 -0.60 -14.30 1.65
CA PRO A 87 -0.02 -13.28 0.79
C PRO A 87 -0.96 -12.81 -0.33
N ARG A 88 -0.97 -11.49 -0.58
CA ARG A 88 -1.78 -10.77 -1.58
C ARG A 88 -3.28 -10.68 -1.26
N GLN A 89 -3.74 -11.23 -0.15
CA GLN A 89 -5.12 -11.00 0.30
C GLN A 89 -5.20 -9.70 1.11
N ALA A 90 -6.01 -8.76 0.63
CA ALA A 90 -6.23 -7.50 1.31
C ALA A 90 -7.41 -7.61 2.30
N TYR A 91 -7.25 -7.00 3.47
CA TYR A 91 -8.30 -6.89 4.48
C TYR A 91 -8.45 -5.44 4.96
N ALA A 92 -9.66 -4.91 4.89
CA ALA A 92 -9.97 -3.54 5.29
C ALA A 92 -10.69 -3.50 6.64
N PHE A 93 -10.31 -2.56 7.51
CA PHE A 93 -10.91 -2.35 8.83
C PHE A 93 -10.81 -0.90 9.28
N ALA A 94 -11.67 -0.50 10.22
CA ALA A 94 -11.63 0.83 10.83
C ALA A 94 -10.35 1.02 11.65
N GLY A 95 -9.70 2.17 11.51
CA GLY A 95 -8.43 2.44 12.18
C GLY A 95 -8.50 2.44 13.71
N GLU A 96 -9.67 2.73 14.27
CA GLU A 96 -9.96 2.67 15.72
C GLU A 96 -10.28 1.26 16.24
N ALA A 97 -10.50 0.27 15.37
CA ALA A 97 -10.83 -1.09 15.78
C ALA A 97 -9.73 -1.70 16.66
N GLN A 98 -10.13 -2.49 17.64
CA GLN A 98 -9.20 -3.28 18.45
C GLN A 98 -8.76 -4.51 17.68
N VAL A 99 -7.52 -4.49 17.18
CA VAL A 99 -6.98 -5.56 16.34
C VAL A 99 -5.87 -6.31 17.05
N GLN A 100 -6.03 -7.63 17.15
CA GLN A 100 -4.98 -8.57 17.57
C GLN A 100 -4.54 -9.38 16.34
N CYS A 101 -3.23 -9.45 16.15
CA CYS A 101 -2.60 -10.21 15.08
C CYS A 101 -1.86 -11.41 15.66
N ARG A 102 -2.11 -12.59 15.11
CA ARG A 102 -1.36 -13.82 15.38
C ARG A 102 -0.70 -14.28 14.07
N LEU A 103 0.60 -14.54 14.12
CA LEU A 103 1.34 -15.10 13.01
C LEU A 103 0.94 -16.57 12.81
N LEU A 104 0.78 -17.00 11.55
CA LEU A 104 0.43 -18.40 11.27
C LEU A 104 1.65 -19.32 11.42
N ASP A 105 2.79 -18.89 10.87
CA ASP A 105 4.04 -19.64 10.93
C ASP A 105 5.23 -18.68 10.71
N GLY A 106 5.88 -18.28 11.79
CA GLY A 106 7.03 -17.40 11.78
C GLY A 106 6.75 -15.94 11.37
N PRO A 107 7.81 -15.14 11.24
CA PRO A 107 7.71 -13.71 10.89
C PRO A 107 7.08 -13.48 9.53
N ILE A 108 6.44 -12.31 9.39
CA ILE A 108 5.87 -11.86 8.13
C ILE A 108 6.38 -10.46 7.78
N ARG A 109 6.21 -10.10 6.52
CA ARG A 109 6.22 -8.70 6.06
C ARG A 109 4.83 -8.35 5.58
N ASP A 110 4.29 -7.24 6.04
CA ASP A 110 3.01 -6.73 5.60
C ASP A 110 3.13 -5.32 5.00
N PHE A 111 2.09 -4.94 4.32
CA PHE A 111 1.84 -3.66 3.69
C PHE A 111 0.60 -3.05 4.32
N ASN A 112 0.65 -1.78 4.66
CA ASN A 112 -0.47 -1.03 5.23
C ASN A 112 -0.74 0.24 4.43
N LEU A 113 -1.95 0.38 3.91
CA LEU A 113 -2.53 1.64 3.48
C LEU A 113 -3.43 2.17 4.59
N ILE A 114 -3.16 3.38 5.06
CA ILE A 114 -3.98 4.08 6.06
C ILE A 114 -4.42 5.39 5.43
N TYR A 115 -5.73 5.67 5.41
CA TYR A 115 -6.26 6.89 4.77
C TYR A 115 -7.45 7.46 5.56
N ALA A 116 -7.68 8.76 5.43
CA ALA A 116 -8.79 9.48 6.06
C ALA A 116 -10.06 9.33 5.19
N PRO A 117 -11.02 8.47 5.56
CA PRO A 117 -12.20 8.18 4.73
C PRO A 117 -13.17 9.37 4.61
N ALA A 118 -13.07 10.35 5.50
CA ALA A 118 -13.85 11.59 5.40
C ALA A 118 -13.39 12.47 4.22
N ARG A 119 -12.13 12.33 3.77
CA ARG A 119 -11.55 13.16 2.71
C ARG A 119 -11.18 12.38 1.45
N TRP A 120 -11.01 11.06 1.56
CA TRP A 120 -10.50 10.23 0.48
C TRP A 120 -11.30 8.95 0.29
N HIS A 121 -11.40 8.51 -0.96
CA HIS A 121 -11.75 7.16 -1.34
C HIS A 121 -10.48 6.44 -1.76
N ALA A 122 -10.35 5.17 -1.40
CA ALA A 122 -9.24 4.33 -1.83
C ALA A 122 -9.76 3.11 -2.57
N ARG A 123 -9.08 2.77 -3.67
CA ARG A 123 -9.19 1.48 -4.35
C ARG A 123 -7.81 0.83 -4.34
N LEU A 124 -7.77 -0.44 -4.01
CA LEU A 124 -6.55 -1.23 -3.99
C LEU A 124 -6.79 -2.55 -4.72
N GLN A 125 -5.87 -2.90 -5.61
CA GLN A 125 -5.91 -4.20 -6.28
C GLN A 125 -4.50 -4.76 -6.49
N TRP A 126 -4.39 -6.08 -6.34
CA TRP A 126 -3.20 -6.84 -6.67
C TRP A 126 -3.29 -7.30 -8.13
N VAL A 127 -2.18 -7.10 -8.86
CA VAL A 127 -2.02 -7.53 -10.25
C VAL A 127 -0.96 -8.60 -10.27
N ALA A 128 -1.34 -9.81 -10.73
CA ALA A 128 -0.44 -10.95 -10.81
C ALA A 128 -0.65 -11.69 -12.14
N GLY A 129 0.41 -12.24 -12.71
CA GLY A 129 0.34 -13.06 -13.90
C GLY A 129 1.27 -12.61 -15.03
N ALA A 130 1.24 -13.36 -16.14
CA ALA A 130 2.09 -13.11 -17.29
C ALA A 130 1.51 -11.99 -18.18
N GLY A 131 2.42 -11.29 -18.86
CA GLY A 131 2.11 -10.26 -19.85
C GLY A 131 1.86 -8.88 -19.27
N PRO A 132 1.70 -7.89 -20.12
CA PRO A 132 1.43 -6.53 -19.68
C PRO A 132 -0.01 -6.42 -19.16
N TRP A 133 -0.20 -5.51 -18.20
CA TRP A 133 -1.52 -5.17 -17.68
C TRP A 133 -1.75 -3.66 -17.81
N THR A 134 -2.91 -3.28 -18.37
CA THR A 134 -3.23 -1.88 -18.67
C THR A 134 -4.51 -1.48 -17.97
N PHE A 135 -4.53 -0.27 -17.39
CA PHE A 135 -5.72 0.36 -16.85
C PHE A 135 -5.69 1.87 -17.11
N HIS A 136 -6.86 2.50 -16.98
CA HIS A 136 -7.00 3.94 -17.07
C HIS A 136 -7.48 4.47 -15.73
N SER A 137 -6.91 5.57 -15.27
CA SER A 137 -7.30 6.20 -14.02
C SER A 137 -7.34 7.72 -14.14
N ALA A 138 -8.36 8.30 -13.52
CA ALA A 138 -8.47 9.73 -13.26
C ALA A 138 -8.32 10.04 -11.77
N ALA A 139 -7.81 9.09 -10.98
CA ALA A 139 -7.53 9.31 -9.57
C ALA A 139 -6.48 10.40 -9.40
N ARG A 140 -6.62 11.21 -8.35
CA ARG A 140 -5.64 12.23 -8.03
C ARG A 140 -4.27 11.63 -7.76
N ASP A 141 -4.24 10.57 -6.97
CA ASP A 141 -3.01 9.87 -6.64
C ASP A 141 -3.11 8.41 -7.08
N VAL A 142 -2.18 7.98 -7.93
CA VAL A 142 -2.02 6.58 -8.32
C VAL A 142 -0.67 6.09 -7.80
N LEU A 143 -0.68 5.04 -6.99
CA LEU A 143 0.52 4.41 -6.48
C LEU A 143 0.66 3.03 -7.11
N VAL A 144 1.87 2.69 -7.53
CA VAL A 144 2.21 1.35 -8.02
C VAL A 144 3.41 0.83 -7.24
N LEU A 145 3.18 -0.17 -6.39
CA LEU A 145 4.23 -0.87 -5.62
C LEU A 145 4.56 -2.18 -6.32
N THR A 146 5.83 -2.40 -6.68
CA THR A 146 6.25 -3.72 -7.17
C THR A 146 6.54 -4.66 -6.00
N ALA A 147 5.93 -5.84 -5.98
CA ALA A 147 6.20 -6.88 -5.00
C ALA A 147 6.98 -8.07 -5.60
N GLY A 148 7.14 -8.08 -6.91
CA GLY A 148 7.99 -9.00 -7.64
C GLY A 148 9.43 -8.48 -7.78
N GLY A 149 9.92 -8.45 -9.00
CA GLY A 149 11.21 -7.87 -9.37
C GLY A 149 11.07 -6.49 -10.01
N ALA A 150 11.95 -6.22 -10.98
CA ALA A 150 11.90 -5.01 -11.79
C ALA A 150 10.57 -4.87 -12.53
N LEU A 151 10.02 -3.65 -12.49
CA LEU A 151 8.75 -3.30 -13.14
C LEU A 151 8.91 -2.00 -13.92
N THR A 152 8.43 -1.97 -15.16
CA THR A 152 8.24 -0.74 -15.93
C THR A 152 6.77 -0.34 -15.90
N VAL A 153 6.50 0.89 -15.48
CA VAL A 153 5.18 1.50 -15.55
C VAL A 153 5.20 2.55 -16.65
N ARG A 154 4.41 2.36 -17.71
CA ARG A 154 4.23 3.40 -18.73
C ARG A 154 3.01 4.22 -18.37
N ILE A 155 3.17 5.55 -18.36
CA ILE A 155 2.08 6.51 -18.17
C ILE A 155 1.96 7.29 -19.47
N ASP A 156 0.84 7.15 -20.17
CA ASP A 156 0.62 7.70 -21.52
C ASP A 156 1.82 7.40 -22.46
N GLY A 157 2.29 6.14 -22.42
CA GLY A 157 3.41 5.65 -23.23
C GLY A 157 4.81 5.97 -22.67
N LYS A 158 4.97 6.88 -21.69
CA LYS A 158 6.27 7.24 -21.11
C LYS A 158 6.69 6.26 -20.01
N PRO A 159 7.85 5.61 -20.14
CA PRO A 159 8.30 4.62 -19.19
C PRO A 159 8.84 5.23 -17.89
N GLN A 160 8.52 4.58 -16.78
CA GLN A 160 9.07 4.79 -15.45
C GLN A 160 9.55 3.43 -14.92
N VAL A 161 10.78 3.34 -14.45
CA VAL A 161 11.37 2.05 -14.07
C VAL A 161 11.48 1.96 -12.55
N LEU A 162 10.96 0.86 -12.01
CA LEU A 162 11.12 0.42 -10.63
C LEU A 162 12.05 -0.80 -10.62
N PRO A 163 13.36 -0.63 -10.42
CA PRO A 163 14.34 -1.70 -10.60
C PRO A 163 14.31 -2.77 -9.49
N SER A 164 13.78 -2.44 -8.33
CA SER A 164 13.88 -3.30 -7.16
C SER A 164 12.52 -3.62 -6.55
N ARG A 165 12.44 -4.79 -5.94
CA ARG A 165 11.28 -5.21 -5.15
C ARG A 165 10.94 -4.18 -4.09
N TYR A 166 9.67 -3.85 -3.97
CA TYR A 166 9.08 -2.84 -3.07
C TYR A 166 9.41 -1.38 -3.43
N ASP A 167 10.06 -1.11 -4.57
CA ASP A 167 10.04 0.25 -5.10
C ASP A 167 8.60 0.66 -5.40
N CYS A 168 8.31 1.94 -5.22
CA CYS A 168 6.99 2.50 -5.43
C CYS A 168 7.05 3.70 -6.38
N LEU A 169 6.12 3.73 -7.32
CA LEU A 169 5.81 4.90 -8.14
C LEU A 169 4.58 5.59 -7.54
N HIS A 170 4.63 6.91 -7.44
CA HIS A 170 3.47 7.77 -7.15
C HIS A 170 3.31 8.75 -8.30
N ALA A 171 2.16 8.68 -8.96
CA ALA A 171 1.74 9.63 -9.98
C ALA A 171 0.63 10.52 -9.41
N GLU A 172 0.89 11.82 -9.34
CA GLU A 172 -0.09 12.82 -8.93
C GLU A 172 -0.68 13.49 -10.17
N SER A 173 -2.00 13.38 -10.36
CA SER A 173 -2.74 13.93 -11.49
C SER A 173 -3.68 15.03 -11.03
N MET A 174 -3.87 16.04 -11.89
CA MET A 174 -4.87 17.07 -11.72
C MET A 174 -5.98 16.86 -12.77
N ASP A 175 -6.99 16.06 -12.39
CA ASP A 175 -8.25 15.88 -13.14
C ASP A 175 -8.09 15.44 -14.60
N CYS A 176 -7.12 14.60 -14.93
CA CYS A 176 -6.99 14.02 -16.25
C CYS A 176 -6.96 12.50 -16.22
N LEU A 177 -7.65 11.88 -17.18
CA LEU A 177 -7.57 10.44 -17.42
C LEU A 177 -6.20 10.12 -18.04
N ALA A 178 -5.45 9.22 -17.44
CA ALA A 178 -4.19 8.71 -17.94
C ALA A 178 -4.23 7.19 -18.14
N GLU A 179 -3.49 6.70 -19.11
CA GLU A 179 -3.26 5.27 -19.31
C GLU A 179 -2.03 4.83 -18.51
N TYR A 180 -2.17 3.76 -17.76
CA TYR A 180 -1.10 3.10 -17.02
C TYR A 180 -0.92 1.69 -17.57
N ARG A 181 0.30 1.35 -17.98
CA ARG A 181 0.65 0.01 -18.46
C ARG A 181 1.85 -0.54 -17.69
N LEU A 182 1.64 -1.67 -17.03
CA LEU A 182 2.64 -2.38 -16.25
C LEU A 182 3.28 -3.47 -17.12
N GLU A 183 4.60 -3.49 -17.16
CA GLU A 183 5.40 -4.44 -17.96
C GLU A 183 6.56 -4.98 -17.11
N ALA A 184 6.76 -6.29 -17.12
CA ALA A 184 7.90 -6.95 -16.48
C ALA A 184 8.37 -8.13 -17.32
N GLU A 185 9.64 -8.52 -17.20
CA GLU A 185 10.20 -9.73 -17.83
C GLU A 185 9.69 -11.00 -17.14
N ALA A 186 9.51 -10.96 -15.81
CA ALA A 186 8.88 -12.01 -15.00
C ALA A 186 7.36 -11.79 -14.91
N PRO A 187 6.58 -12.78 -14.42
CA PRO A 187 5.18 -12.55 -14.12
C PRO A 187 4.98 -11.35 -13.19
N LEU A 188 3.98 -10.53 -13.50
CA LEU A 188 3.63 -9.37 -12.69
C LEU A 188 3.28 -9.80 -11.27
N ASP A 189 3.75 -9.04 -10.30
CA ASP A 189 3.34 -9.07 -8.89
C ASP A 189 3.44 -7.65 -8.36
N ALA A 190 2.36 -6.90 -8.47
CA ALA A 190 2.32 -5.48 -8.13
C ALA A 190 1.00 -5.11 -7.47
N CYS A 191 1.03 -4.09 -6.62
CA CYS A 191 -0.15 -3.48 -6.04
C CYS A 191 -0.40 -2.12 -6.69
N VAL A 192 -1.61 -1.92 -7.19
CA VAL A 192 -2.10 -0.63 -7.69
C VAL A 192 -3.07 -0.04 -6.68
N ILE A 193 -2.84 1.20 -6.31
CA ILE A 193 -3.69 1.97 -5.40
C ILE A 193 -4.11 3.25 -6.09
N GLU A 194 -5.40 3.52 -6.06
CA GLU A 194 -6.00 4.75 -6.55
C GLU A 194 -6.63 5.49 -5.38
N LEU A 195 -6.26 6.75 -5.20
CA LEU A 195 -6.78 7.62 -4.15
C LEU A 195 -7.47 8.83 -4.78
N LEU A 196 -8.75 8.98 -4.46
CA LEU A 196 -9.60 10.03 -4.99
C LEU A 196 -10.08 10.92 -3.85
N PRO A 197 -9.85 12.26 -3.91
CA PRO A 197 -10.42 13.15 -2.92
C PRO A 197 -11.95 13.11 -3.00
N ARG A 198 -12.60 13.17 -1.85
CA ARG A 198 -14.05 13.35 -1.80
C ARG A 198 -14.38 14.79 -2.15
N SER A 199 -15.35 14.98 -3.03
CA SER A 199 -15.96 16.29 -3.22
C SER A 199 -16.64 16.71 -1.92
N VAL A 200 -16.33 17.91 -1.45
CA VAL A 200 -17.00 18.56 -0.31
C VAL A 200 -18.34 19.06 -0.77
#